data_81ae6f4a65e969f7d313fc5eb5b150fc
#
_entry.id   81ae6f4a65e969f7d313fc5eb5b150fc
#
_cell.length_a   1.000
_cell.length_b   1.000
_cell.length_c   1.000
_cell.angle_alpha   90.00
_cell.angle_beta   90.00
_cell.angle_gamma   90.00
#
_symmetry.space_group_name_H-M   'P 1'
#
loop_
_entity.id
_entity.type
_entity.pdbx_description
1 polymer ?
#
loop_
_entity_poly.entity_id
_entity_poly.type
_entity_poly.pdbx_seq_one_letter_code
_entity_poly.pdbx_strand_id
1 'polypeptide(L)'
;MDKLKGLINGLILVGMLSSAQSPATATTAPQKPVLQSLNEPQTPATHRTLSIKGYKTLSGTKILFIRTPGLPMFDALVSFAAGSAHTPHNPGLAAVTYSLLNEGVAGKDVNAIQATFDNLGARMDMGISQDRIWISLRSLSDESRRTPALELFAQVLGKPLLPQESLPTVKSQLQYFLDHEEQSHAAQAQIANLGQLFPDHGYAQSLYGTRAGLTAITRTQVQDFHREAYAAGNAQITLVGDLTEEEAQRIGAQISAALPLGPATAAIQPVTSPAAPGLLRIERPSTQAYLRLAQPSVLQNSPDYVGLQMAMRIFTNRLTHELRERRGLTYHVDADLSALQAQGLLTIKLQTRPEQADAVLAHIKTMFSDFLAQGPTQQELEDSQQRLAGSAPLNSATNMQILRQLHAISAHNLPLDLDFATQAALKLNLISIKTALNRHYHADQWRAVILGPKTDQQPLPAPGESATNAMCRVPGEIVAS
;
A
#
# COMPACT_ATOMS: atom_id res chain seq x y z
N MET A 1 2.68 43.78 0.85
CA MET A 1 2.71 44.74 1.96
C MET A 1 3.16 43.95 3.17
N ASP A 2 4.39 43.95 3.42
CA ASP A 2 5.26 44.76 4.23
C ASP A 2 5.47 44.24 5.65
N LYS A 3 6.78 43.99 5.89
CA LYS A 3 7.53 44.09 7.14
C LYS A 3 7.42 42.96 8.16
N LEU A 4 8.53 42.31 8.46
CA LEU A 4 9.46 42.82 9.43
C LEU A 4 10.86 42.16 9.31
N LYS A 5 11.87 43.05 9.16
CA LYS A 5 13.31 42.84 9.38
C LYS A 5 13.67 43.33 10.79
N GLY A 6 14.73 42.80 11.34
CA GLY A 6 15.52 43.42 12.38
C GLY A 6 15.98 42.41 13.44
N LEU A 7 17.13 42.38 13.97
CA LEU A 7 18.39 43.11 13.84
C LEU A 7 19.44 42.36 14.67
N ILE A 8 20.61 42.26 14.13
CA ILE A 8 21.86 41.83 14.77
C ILE A 8 22.48 43.04 15.47
N ASN A 9 23.03 42.86 16.69
CA ASN A 9 24.14 43.65 17.25
C ASN A 9 24.72 42.80 18.39
N GLY A 10 25.95 42.38 18.50
CA GLY A 10 27.20 43.10 18.27
C GLY A 10 27.71 43.74 19.59
N LEU A 11 28.56 43.01 20.35
CA LEU A 11 29.44 43.72 21.30
C LEU A 11 30.81 43.02 21.39
N ILE A 12 31.80 43.73 20.88
CA ILE A 12 33.24 43.47 21.00
C ILE A 12 33.68 44.03 22.35
N LEU A 13 34.39 43.26 23.15
CA LEU A 13 35.19 43.81 24.27
C LEU A 13 36.63 43.35 24.14
N VAL A 14 37.49 44.31 23.90
CA VAL A 14 38.95 44.21 23.89
C VAL A 14 39.46 44.38 25.33
N GLY A 15 40.30 43.47 25.79
CA GLY A 15 41.04 43.59 27.04
C GLY A 15 42.43 42.99 26.86
N MET A 16 43.42 43.86 27.00
CA MET A 16 44.86 43.58 26.83
C MET A 16 45.51 42.94 28.05
N LEU A 17 46.48 42.05 27.73
CA LEU A 17 47.78 41.81 28.35
C LEU A 17 47.91 41.26 29.78
N SER A 18 48.48 40.08 29.86
CA SER A 18 49.68 39.81 30.64
C SER A 18 50.39 38.53 30.23
N SER A 19 51.64 38.66 29.85
CA SER A 19 52.55 37.57 29.46
C SER A 19 53.03 36.78 30.70
N ALA A 20 52.75 35.48 30.73
CA ALA A 20 53.47 34.53 31.55
C ALA A 20 53.84 33.32 30.67
N GLN A 21 55.11 33.16 30.41
CA GLN A 21 55.71 32.03 29.79
C GLN A 21 55.58 30.78 30.68
N SER A 22 54.97 29.74 30.24
CA SER A 22 55.03 28.39 30.82
C SER A 22 55.39 27.35 29.74
N PRO A 23 56.02 26.24 30.08
CA PRO A 23 56.80 25.44 29.14
C PRO A 23 55.93 24.67 28.15
N ALA A 24 56.49 24.48 26.97
CA ALA A 24 55.88 23.78 25.85
C ALA A 24 55.47 22.35 26.23
N THR A 25 54.19 22.12 26.41
CA THR A 25 53.60 20.81 26.36
C THR A 25 53.38 20.44 24.89
N ALA A 26 53.90 19.29 24.49
CA ALA A 26 53.75 18.74 23.14
C ALA A 26 52.26 18.68 22.78
N THR A 27 51.87 19.47 21.79
CA THR A 27 50.53 19.46 21.21
C THR A 27 50.38 18.16 20.42
N THR A 28 49.72 17.17 21.00
CA THR A 28 49.19 16.03 20.25
C THR A 28 48.21 16.55 19.21
N ALA A 29 48.46 16.27 17.93
CA ALA A 29 47.57 16.62 16.84
C ALA A 29 46.16 16.11 17.14
N PRO A 30 45.09 16.88 16.83
CA PRO A 30 43.72 16.41 17.05
C PRO A 30 43.49 15.15 16.25
N GLN A 31 43.30 14.03 16.93
CA GLN A 31 42.85 12.79 16.32
C GLN A 31 41.47 13.09 15.69
N LYS A 32 41.37 12.88 14.36
CA LYS A 32 40.08 12.91 13.68
C LYS A 32 39.13 11.94 14.40
N PRO A 33 37.90 12.34 14.73
CA PRO A 33 36.96 11.45 15.36
C PRO A 33 36.71 10.27 14.41
N VAL A 34 37.24 9.11 14.74
CA VAL A 34 36.94 7.86 14.07
C VAL A 34 35.58 7.46 14.56
N LEU A 35 34.61 7.29 13.64
CA LEU A 35 33.28 6.74 13.96
C LEU A 35 33.50 5.30 14.47
N GLN A 36 33.43 5.12 15.79
CA GLN A 36 33.65 3.83 16.45
C GLN A 36 32.68 2.75 15.94
N SER A 37 31.49 3.12 15.48
CA SER A 37 30.48 2.23 14.92
C SER A 37 30.91 1.46 13.66
N LEU A 38 31.97 1.90 12.95
CA LEU A 38 32.46 1.19 11.78
C LEU A 38 33.40 0.01 12.13
N ASN A 39 33.90 -0.04 13.37
CA ASN A 39 34.86 -1.06 13.81
C ASN A 39 34.23 -2.08 14.80
N GLU A 40 32.99 -1.90 15.20
CA GLU A 40 32.30 -2.90 16.02
C GLU A 40 31.91 -4.10 15.13
N PRO A 41 32.20 -5.33 15.56
CA PRO A 41 31.72 -6.52 14.85
C PRO A 41 30.20 -6.44 14.84
N GLN A 42 29.61 -6.36 13.63
CA GLN A 42 28.16 -6.39 13.49
C GLN A 42 27.66 -7.71 14.07
N THR A 43 27.09 -7.65 15.25
CA THR A 43 26.36 -8.79 15.81
C THR A 43 25.25 -9.12 14.83
N PRO A 44 25.16 -10.35 14.31
CA PRO A 44 24.04 -10.69 13.42
C PRO A 44 22.74 -10.31 14.12
N ALA A 45 21.88 -9.54 13.46
CA ALA A 45 20.59 -9.19 13.99
C ALA A 45 19.90 -10.50 14.40
N THR A 46 19.73 -10.70 15.70
CA THR A 46 18.98 -11.85 16.21
C THR A 46 17.59 -11.75 15.63
N HIS A 47 17.20 -12.71 14.79
CA HIS A 47 15.86 -12.83 14.25
C HIS A 47 14.90 -12.90 15.44
N ARG A 48 14.19 -11.81 15.69
CA ARG A 48 13.19 -11.74 16.75
C ARG A 48 11.97 -12.49 16.21
N THR A 49 11.78 -13.71 16.67
CA THR A 49 10.58 -14.49 16.34
C THR A 49 9.38 -13.83 17.03
N LEU A 50 8.59 -13.08 16.26
CA LEU A 50 7.36 -12.45 16.73
C LEU A 50 6.24 -13.48 16.71
N SER A 51 5.72 -13.82 17.89
CA SER A 51 4.63 -14.80 18.03
C SER A 51 3.28 -14.13 17.81
N ILE A 52 2.51 -14.62 16.83
CA ILE A 52 1.13 -14.20 16.61
C ILE A 52 0.21 -14.94 17.56
N LYS A 53 -0.58 -14.19 18.34
CA LYS A 53 -1.67 -14.70 19.17
C LYS A 53 -3.00 -14.43 18.50
N GLY A 54 -3.88 -15.42 18.47
CA GLY A 54 -5.19 -15.32 17.83
C GLY A 54 -6.32 -15.62 18.81
N TYR A 55 -7.36 -14.79 18.79
CA TYR A 55 -8.56 -14.92 19.64
C TYR A 55 -9.82 -14.69 18.82
N LYS A 56 -10.95 -15.13 19.35
CA LYS A 56 -12.27 -14.82 18.81
C LYS A 56 -13.21 -14.44 19.95
N THR A 57 -13.91 -13.31 19.81
CA THR A 57 -14.94 -12.93 20.80
C THR A 57 -16.20 -13.76 20.64
N LEU A 58 -17.08 -13.70 21.63
CA LEU A 58 -18.40 -14.36 21.57
C LEU A 58 -19.27 -13.82 20.42
N SER A 59 -19.12 -12.53 20.10
CA SER A 59 -19.80 -11.87 18.96
C SER A 59 -19.17 -12.18 17.60
N GLY A 60 -18.11 -12.99 17.54
CA GLY A 60 -17.50 -13.47 16.32
C GLY A 60 -16.31 -12.63 15.79
N THR A 61 -15.97 -11.52 16.44
CA THR A 61 -14.80 -10.70 16.06
C THR A 61 -13.51 -11.48 16.15
N LYS A 62 -12.73 -11.50 15.07
CA LYS A 62 -11.38 -12.09 15.06
C LYS A 62 -10.38 -11.08 15.61
N ILE A 63 -9.47 -11.51 16.48
CA ILE A 63 -8.41 -10.67 17.06
C ILE A 63 -7.07 -11.36 16.81
N LEU A 64 -6.11 -10.65 16.21
CA LEU A 64 -4.71 -11.06 16.14
C LEU A 64 -3.85 -10.06 16.89
N PHE A 65 -2.87 -10.56 17.63
CA PHE A 65 -1.99 -9.74 18.46
C PHE A 65 -0.53 -10.17 18.36
N ILE A 66 0.36 -9.17 18.33
CA ILE A 66 1.81 -9.32 18.45
C ILE A 66 2.34 -8.36 19.50
N ARG A 67 3.06 -8.88 20.48
CA ARG A 67 3.73 -8.07 21.49
C ARG A 67 5.05 -7.49 20.97
N THR A 68 5.23 -6.17 21.07
CA THR A 68 6.47 -5.45 20.75
C THR A 68 6.80 -4.46 21.88
N PRO A 69 7.51 -4.87 22.94
CA PRO A 69 7.70 -4.07 24.17
C PRO A 69 8.82 -3.01 24.06
N GLY A 70 9.25 -2.63 22.85
CA GLY A 70 10.37 -1.69 22.65
C GLY A 70 10.04 -0.23 22.93
N LEU A 71 8.79 0.17 22.71
CA LEU A 71 8.30 1.53 22.93
C LEU A 71 6.96 1.47 23.68
N PRO A 72 6.67 2.39 24.62
CA PRO A 72 5.44 2.39 25.43
C PRO A 72 4.23 2.87 24.58
N MET A 73 3.96 2.19 23.48
CA MET A 73 2.87 2.49 22.56
C MET A 73 2.31 1.22 21.94
N PHE A 74 1.08 1.32 21.43
CA PHE A 74 0.46 0.26 20.65
C PHE A 74 -0.28 0.83 19.44
N ASP A 75 -0.47 -0.03 18.46
CA ASP A 75 -1.30 0.20 17.28
C ASP A 75 -2.43 -0.82 17.25
N ALA A 76 -3.64 -0.34 17.04
CA ALA A 76 -4.83 -1.14 16.79
C ALA A 76 -5.34 -0.84 15.37
N LEU A 77 -5.75 -1.85 14.62
CA LEU A 77 -6.45 -1.69 13.34
C LEU A 77 -7.69 -2.56 13.37
N VAL A 78 -8.83 -1.95 13.13
CA VAL A 78 -10.13 -2.62 12.96
C VAL A 78 -10.53 -2.51 11.51
N SER A 79 -10.82 -3.64 10.89
CA SER A 79 -11.27 -3.67 9.50
C SER A 79 -12.54 -4.47 9.34
N PHE A 80 -13.33 -4.08 8.35
CA PHE A 80 -14.61 -4.66 8.01
C PHE A 80 -14.67 -5.00 6.51
N ALA A 81 -15.31 -6.10 6.14
CA ALA A 81 -15.69 -6.38 4.76
C ALA A 81 -16.88 -5.46 4.38
N ALA A 82 -16.54 -4.21 4.09
CA ALA A 82 -17.48 -3.11 3.88
C ALA A 82 -16.98 -2.10 2.81
N GLY A 83 -16.07 -2.53 1.94
CA GLY A 83 -15.56 -1.72 0.85
C GLY A 83 -16.58 -1.46 -0.26
N SER A 84 -16.17 -0.72 -1.29
CA SER A 84 -17.07 -0.30 -2.37
C SER A 84 -17.75 -1.46 -3.11
N ALA A 85 -17.09 -2.61 -3.23
CA ALA A 85 -17.65 -3.79 -3.89
C ALA A 85 -18.79 -4.47 -3.11
N HIS A 86 -18.99 -4.14 -1.84
CA HIS A 86 -20.14 -4.61 -1.05
C HIS A 86 -21.41 -3.78 -1.28
N THR A 87 -21.34 -2.69 -2.05
CA THR A 87 -22.48 -1.81 -2.36
C THR A 87 -22.70 -1.61 -3.86
N PRO A 88 -22.70 -2.69 -4.70
CA PRO A 88 -22.72 -2.55 -6.16
C PRO A 88 -23.99 -1.84 -6.68
N HIS A 89 -25.12 -1.97 -5.98
CA HIS A 89 -26.38 -1.34 -6.35
C HIS A 89 -26.56 0.08 -5.78
N ASN A 90 -25.69 0.50 -4.86
CA ASN A 90 -25.67 1.83 -4.26
C ASN A 90 -24.25 2.42 -4.34
N PRO A 91 -23.77 2.75 -5.57
CA PRO A 91 -22.40 3.20 -5.76
C PRO A 91 -22.10 4.45 -4.95
N GLY A 92 -21.08 4.38 -4.07
CA GLY A 92 -20.66 5.46 -3.19
C GLY A 92 -21.17 5.32 -1.74
N LEU A 93 -22.12 4.40 -1.44
CA LEU A 93 -22.65 4.24 -0.08
C LEU A 93 -21.54 3.86 0.92
N ALA A 94 -20.65 2.94 0.57
CA ALA A 94 -19.52 2.59 1.41
C ALA A 94 -18.61 3.79 1.70
N ALA A 95 -18.28 4.59 0.68
CA ALA A 95 -17.44 5.78 0.83
C ALA A 95 -18.11 6.89 1.67
N VAL A 96 -19.40 7.15 1.46
CA VAL A 96 -20.16 8.12 2.26
C VAL A 96 -20.23 7.69 3.72
N THR A 97 -20.53 6.41 3.98
CA THR A 97 -20.60 5.89 5.36
C THR A 97 -19.24 5.99 6.04
N TYR A 98 -18.19 5.54 5.36
CA TYR A 98 -16.81 5.66 5.82
C TYR A 98 -16.43 7.10 6.19
N SER A 99 -16.72 8.07 5.32
CA SER A 99 -16.38 9.48 5.56
C SER A 99 -17.18 10.10 6.71
N LEU A 100 -18.41 9.63 6.96
CA LEU A 100 -19.26 10.14 8.04
C LEU A 100 -18.90 9.58 9.43
N LEU A 101 -18.10 8.53 9.54
CA LEU A 101 -17.74 7.94 10.84
C LEU A 101 -17.10 8.94 11.80
N ASN A 102 -16.25 9.82 11.28
CA ASN A 102 -15.49 10.78 12.07
C ASN A 102 -16.17 12.15 12.20
N GLU A 103 -17.39 12.33 11.67
CA GLU A 103 -18.10 13.60 11.68
C GLU A 103 -18.76 13.92 13.03
N GLY A 104 -18.86 12.95 13.95
CA GLY A 104 -19.35 13.18 15.29
C GLY A 104 -19.68 11.92 16.07
N VAL A 105 -19.50 12.01 17.38
CA VAL A 105 -19.98 11.06 18.39
C VAL A 105 -20.76 11.81 19.47
N ALA A 106 -21.41 11.09 20.39
CA ALA A 106 -22.17 11.74 21.47
C ALA A 106 -21.32 12.77 22.24
N GLY A 107 -21.73 14.04 22.17
CA GLY A 107 -21.08 15.17 22.85
C GLY A 107 -19.80 15.69 22.18
N LYS A 108 -19.40 15.21 21.00
CA LYS A 108 -18.20 15.67 20.29
C LYS A 108 -18.48 15.74 18.78
N ASP A 109 -18.20 16.89 18.20
CA ASP A 109 -18.08 17.06 16.75
C ASP A 109 -16.68 16.58 16.23
N VAL A 110 -16.45 16.69 14.94
CA VAL A 110 -15.20 16.29 14.28
C VAL A 110 -13.97 17.00 14.90
N ASN A 111 -14.08 18.30 15.24
CA ASN A 111 -12.97 19.05 15.82
C ASN A 111 -12.68 18.59 17.25
N ALA A 112 -13.72 18.35 18.05
CA ALA A 112 -13.59 17.85 19.41
C ALA A 112 -13.04 16.41 19.46
N ILE A 113 -13.39 15.56 18.48
CA ILE A 113 -12.81 14.22 18.32
C ILE A 113 -11.30 14.36 18.06
N GLN A 114 -10.90 15.16 17.07
CA GLN A 114 -9.49 15.37 16.73
C GLN A 114 -8.70 15.94 17.91
N ALA A 115 -9.20 17.02 18.53
CA ALA A 115 -8.55 17.63 19.69
C ALA A 115 -8.41 16.67 20.88
N THR A 116 -9.38 15.76 21.07
CA THR A 116 -9.29 14.74 22.12
C THR A 116 -8.15 13.76 21.84
N PHE A 117 -8.03 13.23 20.62
CA PHE A 117 -6.91 12.35 20.26
C PHE A 117 -5.56 13.07 20.40
N ASP A 118 -5.45 14.29 19.90
CA ASP A 118 -4.22 15.08 19.98
C ASP A 118 -3.77 15.30 21.44
N ASN A 119 -4.70 15.66 22.33
CA ASN A 119 -4.43 15.84 23.78
C ASN A 119 -4.00 14.55 24.49
N LEU A 120 -4.41 13.40 23.97
CA LEU A 120 -4.03 12.07 24.49
C LEU A 120 -2.72 11.57 23.89
N GLY A 121 -2.13 12.28 22.91
CA GLY A 121 -0.98 11.81 22.15
C GLY A 121 -1.34 10.59 21.29
N ALA A 122 -2.60 10.49 20.91
CA ALA A 122 -3.12 9.41 20.07
C ALA A 122 -3.38 9.90 18.64
N ARG A 123 -3.39 8.98 17.70
CA ARG A 123 -3.69 9.26 16.30
C ARG A 123 -4.62 8.21 15.73
N MET A 124 -5.67 8.66 15.06
CA MET A 124 -6.58 7.82 14.30
C MET A 124 -6.36 8.06 12.80
N ASP A 125 -6.23 6.99 12.03
CA ASP A 125 -6.17 7.01 10.58
C ASP A 125 -7.23 6.06 10.02
N MET A 126 -7.71 6.34 8.81
CA MET A 126 -8.78 5.58 8.17
C MET A 126 -8.45 5.32 6.71
N GLY A 127 -9.00 4.23 6.14
CA GLY A 127 -8.86 3.92 4.73
C GLY A 127 -9.97 3.04 4.18
N ILE A 128 -10.21 3.13 2.88
CA ILE A 128 -11.18 2.34 2.15
C ILE A 128 -10.54 1.71 0.92
N SER A 129 -10.95 0.49 0.61
CA SER A 129 -10.63 -0.24 -0.61
C SER A 129 -11.90 -0.80 -1.24
N GLN A 130 -11.76 -1.54 -2.33
CA GLN A 130 -12.89 -2.24 -2.94
C GLN A 130 -13.46 -3.31 -2.01
N ASP A 131 -12.62 -4.04 -1.26
CA ASP A 131 -13.05 -5.12 -0.39
C ASP A 131 -13.37 -4.68 1.03
N ARG A 132 -12.59 -3.75 1.56
CA ARG A 132 -12.56 -3.47 3.01
C ARG A 132 -12.44 -1.99 3.29
N ILE A 133 -12.94 -1.62 4.45
CA ILE A 133 -12.53 -0.40 5.14
C ILE A 133 -11.72 -0.79 6.37
N TRP A 134 -10.84 0.12 6.79
CA TRP A 134 -10.07 -0.04 8.01
C TRP A 134 -9.93 1.29 8.74
N ILE A 135 -9.93 1.21 10.05
CA ILE A 135 -9.69 2.33 10.95
C ILE A 135 -8.60 1.89 11.92
N SER A 136 -7.57 2.70 12.09
CA SER A 136 -6.47 2.42 13.00
C SER A 136 -6.35 3.49 14.08
N LEU A 137 -5.89 3.06 15.25
CA LEU A 137 -5.55 3.91 16.38
C LEU A 137 -4.09 3.61 16.77
N ARG A 138 -3.26 4.63 16.83
CA ARG A 138 -2.00 4.62 17.57
C ARG A 138 -2.16 5.35 18.87
N SER A 139 -1.74 4.76 19.98
CA SER A 139 -1.80 5.38 21.29
C SER A 139 -0.65 4.94 22.18
N LEU A 140 -0.39 5.71 23.24
CA LEU A 140 0.50 5.30 24.31
C LEU A 140 -0.09 4.10 25.05
N SER A 141 0.77 3.23 25.61
CA SER A 141 0.35 2.05 26.40
C SER A 141 -0.04 2.40 27.84
N ASP A 142 0.33 3.60 28.31
CA ASP A 142 -0.06 4.09 29.64
C ASP A 142 -1.59 4.14 29.78
N GLU A 143 -2.12 3.61 30.85
CA GLU A 143 -3.56 3.44 31.06
C GLU A 143 -4.33 4.75 31.09
N SER A 144 -3.75 5.83 31.62
CA SER A 144 -4.38 7.15 31.70
C SER A 144 -4.61 7.79 30.34
N ARG A 145 -3.78 7.42 29.33
CA ARG A 145 -3.90 7.87 27.93
C ARG A 145 -4.65 6.85 27.08
N ARG A 146 -4.35 5.57 27.26
CA ARG A 146 -4.92 4.47 26.51
C ARG A 146 -6.43 4.35 26.66
N THR A 147 -6.92 4.38 27.91
CA THR A 147 -8.34 4.13 28.21
C THR A 147 -9.24 5.15 27.51
N PRO A 148 -9.07 6.49 27.68
CA PRO A 148 -9.92 7.45 27.00
C PRO A 148 -9.74 7.45 25.47
N ALA A 149 -8.56 7.13 24.95
CA ALA A 149 -8.33 7.00 23.50
C ALA A 149 -9.12 5.82 22.92
N LEU A 150 -9.11 4.66 23.60
CA LEU A 150 -9.87 3.49 23.18
C LEU A 150 -11.39 3.69 23.31
N GLU A 151 -11.85 4.37 24.32
CA GLU A 151 -13.27 4.69 24.49
C GLU A 151 -13.78 5.56 23.35
N LEU A 152 -13.05 6.62 23.01
CA LEU A 152 -13.40 7.48 21.87
C LEU A 152 -13.31 6.72 20.54
N PHE A 153 -12.27 5.93 20.35
CA PHE A 153 -12.12 5.10 19.16
C PHE A 153 -13.26 4.11 18.97
N ALA A 154 -13.65 3.43 20.05
CA ALA A 154 -14.77 2.51 20.06
C ALA A 154 -16.13 3.22 19.78
N GLN A 155 -16.30 4.48 20.26
CA GLN A 155 -17.48 5.29 19.95
C GLN A 155 -17.54 5.67 18.46
N VAL A 156 -16.41 6.09 17.88
CA VAL A 156 -16.34 6.42 16.44
C VAL A 156 -16.69 5.21 15.58
N LEU A 157 -16.22 4.02 15.95
CA LEU A 157 -16.51 2.80 15.21
C LEU A 157 -17.96 2.31 15.37
N GLY A 158 -18.45 2.26 16.60
CA GLY A 158 -19.68 1.54 16.92
C GLY A 158 -20.92 2.43 17.11
N LYS A 159 -20.73 3.69 17.43
CA LYS A 159 -21.81 4.63 17.76
C LYS A 159 -21.61 6.03 17.16
N PRO A 160 -21.21 6.14 15.87
CA PRO A 160 -21.08 7.43 15.22
C PRO A 160 -22.48 8.08 15.09
N LEU A 161 -22.54 9.39 15.15
CA LEU A 161 -23.81 10.13 14.98
C LEU A 161 -24.31 10.12 13.54
N LEU A 162 -23.37 10.00 12.56
CA LEU A 162 -23.65 10.07 11.13
C LEU A 162 -24.55 11.28 10.82
N PRO A 163 -24.06 12.53 11.06
CA PRO A 163 -24.92 13.71 11.11
C PRO A 163 -25.53 14.01 9.74
N GLN A 164 -26.81 14.35 9.72
CA GLN A 164 -27.51 14.73 8.48
C GLN A 164 -26.92 16.00 7.86
N GLU A 165 -26.47 16.92 8.68
CA GLU A 165 -25.87 18.19 8.28
C GLU A 165 -24.49 18.02 7.61
N SER A 166 -23.73 16.98 7.94
CA SER A 166 -22.43 16.68 7.31
C SER A 166 -22.59 15.96 5.95
N LEU A 167 -23.73 15.35 5.69
CA LEU A 167 -23.95 14.54 4.48
C LEU A 167 -23.73 15.33 3.17
N PRO A 168 -24.22 16.58 2.99
CA PRO A 168 -23.93 17.37 1.79
C PRO A 168 -22.43 17.66 1.60
N THR A 169 -21.72 17.98 2.67
CA THR A 169 -20.28 18.26 2.64
C THR A 169 -19.49 17.03 2.22
N VAL A 170 -19.77 15.89 2.85
CA VAL A 170 -19.13 14.59 2.50
C VAL A 170 -19.40 14.23 1.04
N LYS A 171 -20.63 14.34 0.57
CA LYS A 171 -20.97 14.10 -0.84
C LYS A 171 -20.19 15.02 -1.78
N SER A 172 -20.05 16.30 -1.44
CA SER A 172 -19.29 17.26 -2.25
C SER A 172 -17.80 16.91 -2.29
N GLN A 173 -17.21 16.45 -1.19
CA GLN A 173 -15.84 15.98 -1.14
C GLN A 173 -15.63 14.73 -2.01
N LEU A 174 -16.53 13.75 -1.93
CA LEU A 174 -16.46 12.56 -2.77
C LEU A 174 -16.69 12.88 -4.26
N GLN A 175 -17.54 13.84 -4.57
CA GLN A 175 -17.72 14.38 -5.91
C GLN A 175 -16.41 14.97 -6.46
N TYR A 176 -15.68 15.74 -5.63
CA TYR A 176 -14.36 16.27 -6.00
C TYR A 176 -13.36 15.16 -6.32
N PHE A 177 -13.36 14.04 -5.58
CA PHE A 177 -12.51 12.90 -5.91
C PHE A 177 -12.90 12.23 -7.23
N LEU A 178 -14.19 12.10 -7.52
CA LEU A 178 -14.66 11.62 -8.82
C LEU A 178 -14.23 12.55 -9.96
N ASP A 179 -14.33 13.88 -9.77
CA ASP A 179 -13.87 14.85 -10.74
C ASP A 179 -12.36 14.72 -11.00
N HIS A 180 -11.58 14.46 -9.95
CA HIS A 180 -10.16 14.24 -10.06
C HIS A 180 -9.83 12.93 -10.79
N GLU A 181 -10.55 11.84 -10.52
CA GLU A 181 -10.42 10.58 -11.27
C GLU A 181 -10.74 10.77 -12.77
N GLU A 182 -11.80 11.52 -13.08
CA GLU A 182 -12.18 11.84 -14.46
C GLU A 182 -11.15 12.71 -15.20
N GLN A 183 -10.37 13.50 -14.48
CA GLN A 183 -9.27 14.30 -15.04
C GLN A 183 -7.94 13.53 -15.13
N SER A 184 -7.78 12.49 -14.33
CA SER A 184 -6.56 11.68 -14.30
C SER A 184 -6.56 10.62 -15.38
N HIS A 185 -5.73 10.77 -16.40
CA HIS A 185 -5.56 9.76 -17.46
C HIS A 185 -5.17 8.39 -16.93
N ALA A 186 -4.32 8.34 -15.91
CA ALA A 186 -3.92 7.10 -15.27
C ALA A 186 -5.10 6.40 -14.56
N ALA A 187 -5.96 7.17 -13.86
CA ALA A 187 -7.15 6.64 -13.21
C ALA A 187 -8.20 6.18 -14.23
N GLN A 188 -8.44 6.95 -15.29
CA GLN A 188 -9.34 6.55 -16.37
C GLN A 188 -8.89 5.25 -17.06
N ALA A 189 -7.59 5.12 -17.36
CA ALA A 189 -7.06 3.88 -17.92
C ALA A 189 -7.22 2.69 -16.95
N GLN A 190 -7.11 2.92 -15.65
CA GLN A 190 -7.34 1.90 -14.62
C GLN A 190 -8.80 1.48 -14.55
N ILE A 191 -9.71 2.42 -14.45
CA ILE A 191 -11.16 2.17 -14.38
C ILE A 191 -11.62 1.41 -15.64
N ALA A 192 -11.17 1.84 -16.82
CA ALA A 192 -11.48 1.16 -18.07
C ALA A 192 -10.95 -0.28 -18.11
N ASN A 193 -9.74 -0.51 -17.59
CA ASN A 193 -9.15 -1.85 -17.54
C ASN A 193 -9.88 -2.75 -16.53
N LEU A 194 -10.27 -2.22 -15.36
CA LEU A 194 -11.10 -2.94 -14.39
C LEU A 194 -12.49 -3.25 -14.96
N GLY A 195 -13.08 -2.33 -15.74
CA GLY A 195 -14.34 -2.57 -16.44
C GLY A 195 -14.30 -3.74 -17.43
N GLN A 196 -13.15 -3.95 -18.11
CA GLN A 196 -12.94 -5.13 -18.96
C GLN A 196 -12.76 -6.43 -18.17
N LEU A 197 -12.11 -6.33 -17.00
CA LEU A 197 -11.88 -7.51 -16.15
C LEU A 197 -13.12 -7.91 -15.36
N PHE A 198 -13.94 -6.97 -14.97
CA PHE A 198 -15.04 -7.12 -14.05
C PHE A 198 -16.35 -6.51 -14.58
N PRO A 199 -16.80 -6.89 -15.79
CA PRO A 199 -18.06 -6.36 -16.30
C PRO A 199 -19.21 -6.68 -15.32
N ASP A 200 -20.05 -5.67 -15.07
CA ASP A 200 -21.20 -5.76 -14.17
C ASP A 200 -20.88 -6.16 -12.71
N HIS A 201 -19.66 -6.01 -12.28
CA HIS A 201 -19.19 -6.35 -10.94
C HIS A 201 -18.76 -5.11 -10.15
N GLY A 202 -18.92 -5.13 -8.80
CA GLY A 202 -18.53 -4.03 -7.93
C GLY A 202 -17.06 -3.60 -8.06
N TYR A 203 -16.18 -4.47 -8.50
CA TYR A 203 -14.76 -4.15 -8.75
C TYR A 203 -14.50 -3.23 -9.95
N ALA A 204 -15.45 -3.10 -10.87
CA ALA A 204 -15.36 -2.18 -11.99
C ALA A 204 -15.69 -0.73 -11.61
N GLN A 205 -16.27 -0.52 -10.44
CA GLN A 205 -16.70 0.80 -10.00
C GLN A 205 -15.59 1.58 -9.30
N SER A 206 -15.67 2.93 -9.37
CA SER A 206 -14.84 3.79 -8.53
C SER A 206 -15.07 3.51 -7.05
N LEU A 207 -14.03 3.66 -6.22
CA LEU A 207 -14.16 3.61 -4.76
C LEU A 207 -15.17 4.62 -4.21
N TYR A 208 -15.29 5.75 -4.91
CA TYR A 208 -16.16 6.87 -4.51
C TYR A 208 -17.57 6.76 -5.09
N GLY A 209 -17.85 5.73 -5.91
CA GLY A 209 -19.15 5.48 -6.53
C GLY A 209 -19.36 6.24 -7.83
N THR A 210 -20.55 6.80 -8.00
CA THR A 210 -20.95 7.61 -9.18
C THR A 210 -21.63 8.88 -8.73
N ARG A 211 -21.69 9.92 -9.59
CA ARG A 211 -22.38 11.18 -9.31
C ARG A 211 -23.87 10.93 -8.97
N ALA A 212 -24.53 10.09 -9.75
CA ALA A 212 -25.92 9.72 -9.51
C ALA A 212 -26.09 8.95 -8.19
N GLY A 213 -25.19 7.99 -7.91
CA GLY A 213 -25.20 7.25 -6.65
C GLY A 213 -25.03 8.16 -5.45
N LEU A 214 -24.00 9.05 -5.47
CA LEU A 214 -23.78 10.02 -4.37
C LEU A 214 -25.01 10.91 -4.13
N THR A 215 -25.65 11.38 -5.20
CA THR A 215 -26.86 12.21 -5.07
C THR A 215 -28.00 11.44 -4.37
N ALA A 216 -28.21 10.18 -4.73
CA ALA A 216 -29.33 9.36 -4.24
C ALA A 216 -29.15 8.87 -2.78
N ILE A 217 -27.93 8.78 -2.25
CA ILE A 217 -27.67 8.26 -0.90
C ILE A 217 -28.37 9.11 0.16
N THR A 218 -29.12 8.45 1.05
CA THR A 218 -29.82 9.05 2.20
C THR A 218 -29.12 8.69 3.51
N ARG A 219 -29.38 9.47 4.57
CA ARG A 219 -28.88 9.16 5.91
C ARG A 219 -29.35 7.80 6.41
N THR A 220 -30.58 7.42 6.12
CA THR A 220 -31.13 6.11 6.52
C THR A 220 -30.31 4.98 5.91
N GLN A 221 -29.98 5.04 4.62
CA GLN A 221 -29.13 4.04 3.98
C GLN A 221 -27.73 3.97 4.61
N VAL A 222 -27.15 5.12 4.98
CA VAL A 222 -25.86 5.17 5.68
C VAL A 222 -25.95 4.48 7.04
N GLN A 223 -27.01 4.76 7.82
CA GLN A 223 -27.23 4.15 9.14
C GLN A 223 -27.46 2.64 9.04
N ASP A 224 -28.25 2.20 8.06
CA ASP A 224 -28.50 0.79 7.82
C ASP A 224 -27.21 0.06 7.40
N PHE A 225 -26.46 0.62 6.46
CA PHE A 225 -25.19 0.06 6.04
C PHE A 225 -24.15 0.02 7.18
N HIS A 226 -24.08 1.08 8.02
CA HIS A 226 -23.22 1.04 9.20
C HIS A 226 -23.63 -0.09 10.14
N ARG A 227 -24.91 -0.22 10.46
CA ARG A 227 -25.40 -1.27 11.38
C ARG A 227 -25.09 -2.69 10.87
N GLU A 228 -25.20 -2.91 9.55
CA GLU A 228 -25.00 -4.21 8.93
C GLU A 228 -23.52 -4.53 8.69
N ALA A 229 -22.78 -3.61 8.07
CA ALA A 229 -21.43 -3.86 7.61
C ALA A 229 -20.35 -3.62 8.67
N TYR A 230 -20.64 -2.77 9.69
CA TYR A 230 -19.70 -2.54 10.81
C TYR A 230 -20.02 -3.40 12.04
N ALA A 231 -20.72 -4.50 11.82
CA ALA A 231 -21.10 -5.41 12.87
C ALA A 231 -19.89 -6.18 13.44
N ALA A 232 -20.00 -6.56 14.73
CA ALA A 232 -18.95 -7.29 15.44
C ALA A 232 -18.54 -8.61 14.75
N GLY A 233 -19.50 -9.35 14.18
CA GLY A 233 -19.21 -10.57 13.44
C GLY A 233 -18.45 -10.35 12.13
N ASN A 234 -18.47 -9.13 11.58
CA ASN A 234 -17.73 -8.72 10.38
C ASN A 234 -16.37 -8.09 10.68
N ALA A 235 -16.10 -7.78 11.97
CA ALA A 235 -14.90 -7.08 12.39
C ALA A 235 -13.68 -8.02 12.49
N GLN A 236 -12.55 -7.53 12.05
CA GLN A 236 -11.22 -8.11 12.29
C GLN A 236 -10.35 -7.06 12.98
N ILE A 237 -9.82 -7.39 14.14
CA ILE A 237 -8.97 -6.52 14.95
C ILE A 237 -7.55 -7.06 14.92
N THR A 238 -6.60 -6.21 14.61
CA THR A 238 -5.17 -6.51 14.73
C THR A 238 -4.53 -5.53 15.69
N LEU A 239 -3.70 -6.04 16.62
CA LEU A 239 -3.05 -5.29 17.67
C LEU A 239 -1.55 -5.56 17.64
N VAL A 240 -0.73 -4.52 17.73
CA VAL A 240 0.73 -4.61 17.81
C VAL A 240 1.22 -3.58 18.81
N GLY A 241 2.08 -3.97 19.74
CA GLY A 241 2.66 -2.99 20.64
C GLY A 241 3.04 -3.51 22.01
N ASP A 242 3.34 -2.57 22.91
CA ASP A 242 3.66 -2.86 24.30
C ASP A 242 2.38 -3.04 25.13
N LEU A 243 1.80 -4.22 24.99
CA LEU A 243 0.62 -4.69 25.69
C LEU A 243 0.91 -6.10 26.21
N THR A 244 0.32 -6.47 27.33
CA THR A 244 0.23 -7.88 27.71
C THR A 244 -0.83 -8.60 26.87
N GLU A 245 -0.82 -9.92 26.90
CA GLU A 245 -1.83 -10.73 26.20
C GLU A 245 -3.25 -10.48 26.74
N GLU A 246 -3.37 -10.34 28.07
CA GLU A 246 -4.64 -10.02 28.73
C GLU A 246 -5.15 -8.62 28.40
N GLU A 247 -4.24 -7.64 28.25
CA GLU A 247 -4.60 -6.28 27.80
C GLU A 247 -5.09 -6.30 26.37
N ALA A 248 -4.40 -6.98 25.47
CA ALA A 248 -4.81 -7.13 24.08
C ALA A 248 -6.18 -7.80 23.95
N GLN A 249 -6.46 -8.83 24.75
CA GLN A 249 -7.78 -9.47 24.80
C GLN A 249 -8.86 -8.51 25.30
N ARG A 250 -8.59 -7.76 26.38
CA ARG A 250 -9.53 -6.77 26.93
C ARG A 250 -9.82 -5.64 25.92
N ILE A 251 -8.79 -5.12 25.26
CA ILE A 251 -8.94 -4.09 24.21
C ILE A 251 -9.79 -4.62 23.05
N GLY A 252 -9.48 -5.81 22.56
CA GLY A 252 -10.25 -6.44 21.50
C GLY A 252 -11.71 -6.68 21.88
N ALA A 253 -11.97 -7.14 23.10
CA ALA A 253 -13.30 -7.34 23.63
C ALA A 253 -14.07 -6.02 23.81
N GLN A 254 -13.41 -4.97 24.31
CA GLN A 254 -13.98 -3.62 24.48
C GLN A 254 -14.40 -3.03 23.12
N ILE A 255 -13.53 -3.08 22.12
CA ILE A 255 -13.84 -2.61 20.76
C ILE A 255 -15.01 -3.42 20.20
N SER A 256 -14.93 -4.76 20.28
CA SER A 256 -15.98 -5.66 19.77
C SER A 256 -17.35 -5.40 20.41
N ALA A 257 -17.38 -5.15 21.72
CA ALA A 257 -18.63 -4.88 22.45
C ALA A 257 -19.29 -3.52 22.10
N ALA A 258 -18.50 -2.58 21.59
CA ALA A 258 -19.02 -1.27 21.15
C ALA A 258 -19.65 -1.33 19.77
N LEU A 259 -19.31 -2.32 18.95
CA LEU A 259 -19.82 -2.46 17.57
C LEU A 259 -21.29 -2.93 17.55
N PRO A 260 -22.04 -2.63 16.48
CA PRO A 260 -23.35 -3.22 16.26
C PRO A 260 -23.29 -4.74 16.33
N LEU A 261 -24.31 -5.37 16.91
CA LEU A 261 -24.45 -6.82 16.87
C LEU A 261 -24.92 -7.26 15.48
N GLY A 262 -24.26 -8.24 14.91
CA GLY A 262 -24.62 -8.79 13.60
C GLY A 262 -23.59 -9.81 13.11
N PRO A 263 -23.95 -10.59 12.09
CA PRO A 263 -23.08 -11.57 11.47
C PRO A 263 -21.99 -10.92 10.61
N ALA A 264 -21.09 -11.73 10.04
CA ALA A 264 -20.21 -11.30 8.96
C ALA A 264 -21.02 -10.94 7.72
N THR A 265 -20.58 -9.89 7.00
CA THR A 265 -21.15 -9.53 5.70
C THR A 265 -20.98 -10.68 4.71
N ALA A 266 -21.94 -10.83 3.80
CA ALA A 266 -21.85 -11.81 2.71
C ALA A 266 -20.57 -11.59 1.89
N ALA A 267 -19.97 -12.69 1.44
CA ALA A 267 -18.81 -12.62 0.55
C ALA A 267 -19.14 -11.91 -0.75
N ILE A 268 -18.17 -11.19 -1.30
CA ILE A 268 -18.27 -10.61 -2.65
C ILE A 268 -18.46 -11.77 -3.63
N GLN A 269 -19.40 -11.63 -4.55
CA GLN A 269 -19.68 -12.67 -5.55
C GLN A 269 -18.43 -12.93 -6.41
N PRO A 270 -18.17 -14.20 -6.78
CA PRO A 270 -17.08 -14.50 -7.71
C PRO A 270 -17.28 -13.82 -9.05
N VAL A 271 -16.20 -13.43 -9.68
CA VAL A 271 -16.22 -12.93 -11.06
C VAL A 271 -16.50 -14.08 -12.01
N THR A 272 -17.64 -14.06 -12.69
CA THR A 272 -18.08 -15.18 -13.53
C THR A 272 -17.61 -15.11 -14.98
N SER A 273 -17.40 -13.93 -15.52
CA SER A 273 -17.06 -13.76 -16.93
C SER A 273 -16.31 -12.45 -17.19
N PRO A 274 -14.98 -12.44 -17.16
CA PRO A 274 -14.23 -11.30 -17.67
C PRO A 274 -14.53 -11.11 -19.16
N ALA A 275 -14.49 -9.85 -19.66
CA ALA A 275 -14.61 -9.57 -21.07
C ALA A 275 -13.60 -10.38 -21.91
N ALA A 276 -13.89 -10.61 -23.18
CA ALA A 276 -12.94 -11.25 -24.07
C ALA A 276 -11.60 -10.47 -24.10
N PRO A 277 -10.46 -11.17 -24.27
CA PRO A 277 -9.18 -10.51 -24.47
C PRO A 277 -9.26 -9.51 -25.63
N GLY A 278 -8.60 -8.36 -25.49
CA GLY A 278 -8.64 -7.34 -26.51
C GLY A 278 -7.93 -6.05 -26.11
N LEU A 279 -7.98 -5.07 -27.00
CA LEU A 279 -7.44 -3.73 -26.81
C LEU A 279 -8.57 -2.71 -26.86
N LEU A 280 -8.73 -1.95 -25.79
CA LEU A 280 -9.58 -0.76 -25.73
C LEU A 280 -8.70 0.50 -25.92
N ARG A 281 -9.08 1.35 -26.87
CA ARG A 281 -8.45 2.65 -27.05
C ARG A 281 -9.38 3.74 -26.56
N ILE A 282 -8.81 4.68 -25.80
CA ILE A 282 -9.51 5.85 -25.29
C ILE A 282 -8.74 7.07 -25.75
N GLU A 283 -9.34 7.81 -26.69
CA GLU A 283 -8.73 9.04 -27.21
C GLU A 283 -8.91 10.18 -26.21
N ARG A 284 -7.78 10.75 -25.76
CA ARG A 284 -7.73 11.92 -24.89
C ARG A 284 -6.51 12.76 -25.23
N PRO A 285 -6.64 14.10 -25.20
CA PRO A 285 -5.48 14.99 -25.32
C PRO A 285 -4.48 14.72 -24.19
N SER A 286 -3.26 14.38 -24.55
CA SER A 286 -2.17 14.13 -23.59
C SER A 286 -0.82 14.17 -24.32
N THR A 287 0.25 14.47 -23.59
CA THR A 287 1.63 14.34 -24.08
C THR A 287 2.17 12.92 -23.96
N GLN A 288 1.44 12.02 -23.31
CA GLN A 288 1.83 10.63 -23.08
C GLN A 288 0.67 9.69 -23.39
N ALA A 289 0.99 8.45 -23.73
CA ALA A 289 0.04 7.34 -23.75
C ALA A 289 0.17 6.53 -22.46
N TYR A 290 -0.97 6.21 -21.84
CA TYR A 290 -1.11 5.41 -20.63
C TYR A 290 -1.52 3.99 -21.03
N LEU A 291 -0.63 3.03 -20.80
CA LEU A 291 -0.86 1.63 -21.11
C LEU A 291 -1.16 0.83 -19.86
N ARG A 292 -2.20 0.02 -19.94
CA ARG A 292 -2.52 -0.98 -18.93
C ARG A 292 -2.87 -2.29 -19.61
N LEU A 293 -2.28 -3.37 -19.09
CA LEU A 293 -2.61 -4.74 -19.48
C LEU A 293 -2.99 -5.49 -18.22
N ALA A 294 -4.03 -6.30 -18.27
CA ALA A 294 -4.38 -7.12 -17.12
C ALA A 294 -4.92 -8.50 -17.54
N GLN A 295 -4.68 -9.47 -16.64
CA GLN A 295 -5.26 -10.81 -16.68
C GLN A 295 -5.77 -11.19 -15.28
N PRO A 296 -6.80 -12.05 -15.18
CA PRO A 296 -7.12 -12.71 -13.91
C PRO A 296 -5.92 -13.46 -13.34
N SER A 297 -5.83 -13.52 -12.03
CA SER A 297 -4.79 -14.24 -11.32
C SER A 297 -5.36 -14.95 -10.09
N VAL A 298 -4.48 -15.52 -9.27
CA VAL A 298 -4.85 -16.30 -8.08
C VAL A 298 -5.10 -15.39 -6.87
N LEU A 299 -5.86 -15.90 -5.91
CA LEU A 299 -6.03 -15.26 -4.61
C LEU A 299 -4.73 -15.33 -3.79
N GLN A 300 -4.57 -14.45 -2.81
CA GLN A 300 -3.36 -14.35 -2.00
C GLN A 300 -3.07 -15.62 -1.17
N ASN A 301 -4.09 -16.38 -0.80
CA ASN A 301 -3.96 -17.65 -0.09
C ASN A 301 -3.71 -18.87 -1.01
N SER A 302 -3.58 -18.65 -2.32
CA SER A 302 -3.22 -19.73 -3.25
C SER A 302 -1.79 -20.20 -3.02
N PRO A 303 -1.51 -21.50 -3.11
CA PRO A 303 -0.15 -22.05 -3.02
C PRO A 303 0.81 -21.47 -4.06
N ASP A 304 0.30 -21.06 -5.22
CA ASP A 304 1.10 -20.52 -6.33
C ASP A 304 1.37 -19.01 -6.19
N TYR A 305 0.68 -18.31 -5.26
CA TYR A 305 0.75 -16.84 -5.14
C TYR A 305 2.18 -16.33 -4.96
N VAL A 306 2.93 -16.91 -4.03
CA VAL A 306 4.32 -16.48 -3.74
C VAL A 306 5.24 -16.72 -4.95
N GLY A 307 5.06 -17.84 -5.65
CA GLY A 307 5.81 -18.14 -6.87
C GLY A 307 5.53 -17.15 -8.00
N LEU A 308 4.25 -16.83 -8.20
CA LEU A 308 3.82 -15.85 -9.20
C LEU A 308 4.27 -14.43 -8.84
N GLN A 309 4.24 -14.06 -7.55
CA GLN A 309 4.75 -12.76 -7.08
C GLN A 309 6.26 -12.62 -7.34
N MET A 310 7.03 -13.69 -7.09
CA MET A 310 8.46 -13.73 -7.42
C MET A 310 8.68 -13.60 -8.94
N ALA A 311 7.91 -14.32 -9.74
CA ALA A 311 7.98 -14.23 -11.19
C ALA A 311 7.70 -12.81 -11.70
N MET A 312 6.67 -12.14 -11.18
CA MET A 312 6.33 -10.76 -11.61
C MET A 312 7.38 -9.75 -11.19
N ARG A 313 8.03 -9.94 -10.04
CA ARG A 313 9.19 -9.12 -9.65
C ARG A 313 10.35 -9.26 -10.63
N ILE A 314 10.66 -10.49 -11.04
CA ILE A 314 11.71 -10.77 -12.04
C ILE A 314 11.30 -10.16 -13.40
N PHE A 315 10.06 -10.34 -13.80
CA PHE A 315 9.55 -9.79 -15.04
C PHE A 315 9.57 -8.27 -15.07
N THR A 316 9.21 -7.59 -13.97
CA THR A 316 9.36 -6.13 -13.82
C THR A 316 10.81 -5.68 -14.05
N ASN A 317 11.80 -6.41 -13.53
CA ASN A 317 13.19 -6.09 -13.77
C ASN A 317 13.56 -6.21 -15.27
N ARG A 318 13.07 -7.26 -15.96
CA ARG A 318 13.27 -7.42 -17.41
C ARG A 318 12.61 -6.27 -18.20
N LEU A 319 11.37 -5.91 -17.86
CA LEU A 319 10.68 -4.78 -18.48
C LEU A 319 11.42 -3.47 -18.24
N THR A 320 11.88 -3.23 -17.02
CA THR A 320 12.64 -2.01 -16.67
C THR A 320 13.92 -1.93 -17.49
N HIS A 321 14.69 -3.01 -17.54
CA HIS A 321 15.92 -3.06 -18.31
C HIS A 321 15.67 -2.80 -19.81
N GLU A 322 14.71 -3.50 -20.43
CA GLU A 322 14.45 -3.37 -21.86
C GLU A 322 13.80 -2.05 -22.23
N LEU A 323 12.72 -1.67 -21.53
CA LEU A 323 11.91 -0.51 -21.95
C LEU A 323 12.49 0.82 -21.46
N ARG A 324 13.06 0.85 -20.26
CA ARG A 324 13.60 2.09 -19.67
C ARG A 324 15.09 2.26 -20.00
N GLU A 325 15.92 1.26 -19.69
CA GLU A 325 17.37 1.42 -19.74
C GLU A 325 17.92 1.28 -21.14
N ARG A 326 17.44 0.30 -21.91
CA ARG A 326 17.94 0.05 -23.27
C ARG A 326 17.27 0.91 -24.35
N ARG A 327 15.99 1.26 -24.19
CA ARG A 327 15.22 1.95 -25.24
C ARG A 327 14.71 3.32 -24.85
N GLY A 328 14.77 3.73 -23.59
CA GLY A 328 14.29 5.05 -23.15
C GLY A 328 12.80 5.31 -23.45
N LEU A 329 11.97 4.25 -23.41
CA LEU A 329 10.55 4.31 -23.79
C LEU A 329 9.64 4.75 -22.64
N THR A 330 10.05 4.50 -21.42
CA THR A 330 9.27 4.82 -20.22
C THR A 330 10.20 5.23 -19.09
N TYR A 331 9.69 6.03 -18.17
CA TYR A 331 10.37 6.31 -16.90
C TYR A 331 10.14 5.18 -15.88
N HIS A 332 8.93 4.61 -15.87
CA HIS A 332 8.55 3.56 -14.93
C HIS A 332 7.64 2.53 -15.59
N VAL A 333 7.94 1.28 -15.37
CA VAL A 333 7.08 0.14 -15.73
C VAL A 333 7.01 -0.81 -14.55
N ASP A 334 5.84 -1.38 -14.34
CA ASP A 334 5.58 -2.28 -13.23
C ASP A 334 4.67 -3.42 -13.67
N ALA A 335 5.03 -4.65 -13.30
CA ALA A 335 4.18 -5.83 -13.41
C ALA A 335 3.86 -6.29 -11.99
N ASP A 336 2.63 -6.06 -11.55
CA ASP A 336 2.19 -6.29 -10.18
C ASP A 336 1.12 -7.38 -10.09
N LEU A 337 1.23 -8.17 -9.02
CA LEU A 337 0.25 -9.16 -8.65
C LEU A 337 -0.51 -8.67 -7.43
N SER A 338 -1.75 -8.28 -7.62
CA SER A 338 -2.66 -7.88 -6.54
C SER A 338 -3.78 -8.90 -6.35
N ALA A 339 -4.24 -9.05 -5.11
CA ALA A 339 -5.33 -9.95 -4.79
C ALA A 339 -6.47 -9.17 -4.14
N LEU A 340 -7.60 -9.11 -4.84
CA LEU A 340 -8.90 -8.79 -4.25
C LEU A 340 -9.48 -10.05 -3.61
N GLN A 341 -10.49 -9.93 -2.76
CA GLN A 341 -11.06 -11.09 -2.06
C GLN A 341 -11.72 -12.10 -2.98
N ALA A 342 -12.34 -11.65 -4.07
CA ALA A 342 -13.02 -12.54 -5.03
C ALA A 342 -12.15 -12.93 -6.22
N GLN A 343 -11.08 -12.17 -6.55
CA GLN A 343 -10.25 -12.42 -7.72
C GLN A 343 -8.85 -11.80 -7.57
N GLY A 344 -7.81 -12.56 -7.90
CA GLY A 344 -6.47 -12.02 -8.10
C GLY A 344 -6.31 -11.36 -9.47
N LEU A 345 -5.36 -10.44 -9.57
CA LEU A 345 -5.04 -9.67 -10.77
C LEU A 345 -3.54 -9.66 -11.04
N LEU A 346 -3.16 -9.95 -12.29
CA LEU A 346 -1.89 -9.54 -12.84
C LEU A 346 -2.11 -8.27 -13.65
N THR A 347 -1.38 -7.21 -13.34
CA THR A 347 -1.44 -5.93 -14.09
C THR A 347 -0.05 -5.49 -14.51
N ILE A 348 0.07 -4.99 -15.75
CA ILE A 348 1.25 -4.28 -16.22
C ILE A 348 0.84 -2.85 -16.52
N LYS A 349 1.57 -1.88 -16.02
CA LYS A 349 1.27 -0.45 -16.20
C LYS A 349 2.53 0.34 -16.54
N LEU A 350 2.39 1.26 -17.47
CA LEU A 350 3.44 2.20 -17.85
C LEU A 350 2.86 3.40 -18.60
N GLN A 351 3.71 4.39 -18.83
CA GLN A 351 3.47 5.54 -19.70
C GLN A 351 4.58 5.59 -20.74
N THR A 352 4.22 5.96 -21.97
CA THR A 352 5.19 6.08 -23.07
C THR A 352 4.79 7.23 -24.01
N ARG A 353 5.63 7.50 -25.00
CA ARG A 353 5.29 8.44 -26.07
C ARG A 353 4.11 7.92 -26.88
N PRO A 354 3.14 8.77 -27.25
CA PRO A 354 1.93 8.34 -27.94
C PRO A 354 2.20 7.59 -29.26
N GLU A 355 3.19 8.04 -30.03
CA GLU A 355 3.58 7.46 -31.32
C GLU A 355 4.21 6.06 -31.21
N GLN A 356 4.56 5.63 -30.00
CA GLN A 356 5.17 4.30 -29.76
C GLN A 356 4.27 3.36 -28.95
N ALA A 357 3.05 3.79 -28.65
CA ALA A 357 2.16 3.04 -27.74
C ALA A 357 1.86 1.62 -28.26
N ASP A 358 1.61 1.45 -29.56
CA ASP A 358 1.30 0.15 -30.15
C ASP A 358 2.51 -0.79 -30.18
N ALA A 359 3.64 -0.22 -30.57
CA ALA A 359 4.89 -0.99 -30.64
C ALA A 359 5.34 -1.45 -29.23
N VAL A 360 5.19 -0.56 -28.22
CA VAL A 360 5.46 -0.91 -26.82
C VAL A 360 4.51 -1.99 -26.32
N LEU A 361 3.19 -1.88 -26.59
CA LEU A 361 2.21 -2.89 -26.21
C LEU A 361 2.54 -4.25 -26.81
N ALA A 362 2.85 -4.28 -28.12
CA ALA A 362 3.22 -5.51 -28.84
C ALA A 362 4.50 -6.11 -28.24
N HIS A 363 5.50 -5.29 -27.95
CA HIS A 363 6.76 -5.75 -27.38
C HIS A 363 6.59 -6.35 -25.97
N ILE A 364 5.81 -5.73 -25.09
CA ILE A 364 5.49 -6.27 -23.77
C ILE A 364 4.83 -7.65 -23.89
N LYS A 365 3.86 -7.81 -24.82
CA LYS A 365 3.21 -9.11 -25.06
C LYS A 365 4.20 -10.15 -25.53
N THR A 366 5.12 -9.81 -26.42
CA THR A 366 6.20 -10.71 -26.86
C THR A 366 7.12 -11.08 -25.69
N MET A 367 7.61 -10.09 -24.91
CA MET A 367 8.44 -10.35 -23.73
C MET A 367 7.73 -11.26 -22.72
N PHE A 368 6.42 -11.08 -22.51
CA PHE A 368 5.66 -11.95 -21.61
C PHE A 368 5.49 -13.37 -22.17
N SER A 369 5.25 -13.51 -23.47
CA SER A 369 5.20 -14.82 -24.14
C SER A 369 6.53 -15.57 -24.00
N ASP A 370 7.64 -14.89 -24.22
CA ASP A 370 8.98 -15.45 -24.04
C ASP A 370 9.25 -15.82 -22.58
N PHE A 371 8.77 -14.99 -21.63
CA PHE A 371 8.88 -15.27 -20.22
C PHE A 371 8.06 -16.49 -19.79
N LEU A 372 6.87 -16.68 -20.32
CA LEU A 372 6.09 -17.89 -20.08
C LEU A 372 6.79 -19.14 -20.65
N ALA A 373 7.34 -19.04 -21.87
CA ALA A 373 8.01 -20.15 -22.54
C ALA A 373 9.32 -20.56 -21.83
N GLN A 374 10.13 -19.60 -21.43
CA GLN A 374 11.48 -19.83 -20.87
C GLN A 374 11.49 -19.89 -19.34
N GLY A 375 10.67 -19.08 -18.68
CA GLY A 375 10.71 -18.83 -17.23
C GLY A 375 11.83 -17.87 -16.84
N PRO A 376 12.06 -17.68 -15.54
CA PRO A 376 13.22 -16.97 -15.03
C PRO A 376 14.50 -17.79 -15.22
N THR A 377 15.65 -17.12 -15.27
CA THR A 377 16.97 -17.78 -15.18
C THR A 377 17.32 -18.07 -13.72
N GLN A 378 18.31 -18.96 -13.49
CA GLN A 378 18.78 -19.27 -12.14
C GLN A 378 19.35 -18.02 -11.45
N GLN A 379 20.13 -17.21 -12.16
CA GLN A 379 20.71 -15.97 -11.62
C GLN A 379 19.63 -14.96 -11.21
N GLU A 380 18.60 -14.75 -12.03
CA GLU A 380 17.49 -13.84 -11.69
C GLU A 380 16.73 -14.27 -10.43
N LEU A 381 16.56 -15.58 -10.27
CA LEU A 381 15.92 -16.14 -9.08
C LEU A 381 16.79 -15.91 -7.84
N GLU A 382 18.07 -16.26 -7.90
CA GLU A 382 19.03 -16.10 -6.81
C GLU A 382 19.17 -14.63 -6.40
N ASP A 383 19.32 -13.72 -7.35
CA ASP A 383 19.40 -12.28 -7.09
C ASP A 383 18.12 -11.75 -6.42
N SER A 384 16.95 -12.26 -6.84
CA SER A 384 15.68 -11.85 -6.27
C SER A 384 15.46 -12.40 -4.86
N GLN A 385 15.87 -13.65 -4.62
CA GLN A 385 15.88 -14.28 -3.29
C GLN A 385 16.85 -13.56 -2.34
N GLN A 386 18.05 -13.23 -2.80
CA GLN A 386 19.04 -12.51 -2.00
C GLN A 386 18.53 -11.11 -1.61
N ARG A 387 17.97 -10.36 -2.56
CA ARG A 387 17.35 -9.05 -2.27
C ARG A 387 16.19 -9.16 -1.27
N LEU A 388 15.35 -10.19 -1.42
CA LEU A 388 14.24 -10.42 -0.50
C LEU A 388 14.75 -10.74 0.90
N ALA A 389 15.72 -11.64 1.03
CA ALA A 389 16.33 -11.98 2.32
C ALA A 389 16.97 -10.76 3.00
N GLY A 390 17.70 -9.94 2.23
CA GLY A 390 18.32 -8.71 2.75
C GLY A 390 17.33 -7.65 3.19
N SER A 391 16.15 -7.56 2.54
CA SER A 391 15.10 -6.59 2.89
C SER A 391 14.10 -7.11 3.93
N ALA A 392 14.05 -8.41 4.20
CA ALA A 392 13.07 -9.01 5.11
C ALA A 392 13.03 -8.37 6.51
N PRO A 393 14.16 -8.05 7.18
CA PRO A 393 14.12 -7.39 8.47
C PRO A 393 13.43 -6.03 8.45
N LEU A 394 13.48 -5.31 7.32
CA LEU A 394 12.84 -4.01 7.18
C LEU A 394 11.30 -4.13 7.15
N ASN A 395 10.76 -5.27 6.76
CA ASN A 395 9.31 -5.47 6.69
C ASN A 395 8.66 -5.51 8.08
N SER A 396 9.42 -5.77 9.14
CA SER A 396 8.96 -5.81 10.53
C SER A 396 9.71 -4.81 11.44
N ALA A 397 10.33 -3.77 10.86
CA ALA A 397 11.13 -2.80 11.60
C ALA A 397 10.26 -1.86 12.47
N THR A 398 9.01 -1.65 12.13
CA THR A 398 8.07 -0.77 12.86
C THR A 398 6.76 -1.48 13.18
N ASN A 399 6.09 -1.06 14.26
CA ASN A 399 4.76 -1.57 14.62
C ASN A 399 3.77 -1.46 13.45
N MET A 400 3.80 -0.36 12.70
CA MET A 400 2.89 -0.16 11.55
C MET A 400 3.13 -1.17 10.42
N GLN A 401 4.39 -1.54 10.16
CA GLN A 401 4.71 -2.56 9.15
C GLN A 401 4.24 -3.94 9.61
N ILE A 402 4.47 -4.28 10.89
CA ILE A 402 3.96 -5.51 11.50
C ILE A 402 2.43 -5.53 11.46
N LEU A 403 1.78 -4.42 11.82
CA LEU A 403 0.32 -4.28 11.82
C LEU A 403 -0.29 -4.52 10.44
N ARG A 404 0.32 -3.97 9.38
CA ARG A 404 -0.13 -4.18 8.00
C ARG A 404 0.00 -5.64 7.55
N GLN A 405 1.10 -6.31 7.90
CA GLN A 405 1.28 -7.73 7.60
C GLN A 405 0.27 -8.58 8.37
N LEU A 406 0.09 -8.30 9.65
CA LEU A 406 -0.86 -9.00 10.51
C LEU A 406 -2.30 -8.82 10.01
N HIS A 407 -2.63 -7.60 9.53
CA HIS A 407 -3.91 -7.33 8.89
C HIS A 407 -4.09 -8.14 7.60
N ALA A 408 -3.08 -8.21 6.73
CA ALA A 408 -3.14 -9.02 5.51
C ALA A 408 -3.32 -10.51 5.83
N ILE A 409 -2.61 -11.02 6.84
CA ILE A 409 -2.78 -12.41 7.35
C ILE A 409 -4.23 -12.64 7.75
N SER A 410 -4.82 -11.72 8.53
CA SER A 410 -6.22 -11.82 8.97
C SER A 410 -7.20 -11.75 7.80
N ALA A 411 -7.03 -10.76 6.90
CA ALA A 411 -7.95 -10.48 5.81
C ALA A 411 -8.00 -11.59 4.75
N HIS A 412 -6.85 -12.22 4.47
CA HIS A 412 -6.73 -13.24 3.43
C HIS A 412 -6.60 -14.68 3.98
N ASN A 413 -6.79 -14.88 5.31
CA ASN A 413 -6.64 -16.19 5.98
C ASN A 413 -5.31 -16.86 5.65
N LEU A 414 -4.21 -16.12 5.76
CA LEU A 414 -2.85 -16.61 5.53
C LEU A 414 -2.33 -17.36 6.77
N PRO A 415 -1.24 -18.12 6.64
CA PRO A 415 -0.57 -18.74 7.79
C PRO A 415 -0.22 -17.70 8.87
N LEU A 416 -0.36 -18.08 10.16
CA LEU A 416 -0.04 -17.23 11.31
C LEU A 416 1.49 -17.14 11.53
N ASP A 417 2.17 -16.62 10.52
CA ASP A 417 3.61 -16.43 10.49
C ASP A 417 3.93 -15.20 9.63
N LEU A 418 4.59 -14.19 10.20
CA LEU A 418 4.96 -12.97 9.46
C LEU A 418 5.95 -13.26 8.32
N ASP A 419 6.78 -14.27 8.49
CA ASP A 419 7.84 -14.61 7.55
C ASP A 419 7.44 -15.68 6.53
N PHE A 420 6.20 -16.21 6.59
CA PHE A 420 5.78 -17.33 5.75
C PHE A 420 6.02 -17.09 4.26
N ALA A 421 5.72 -15.88 3.77
CA ALA A 421 5.89 -15.54 2.36
C ALA A 421 7.38 -15.44 1.96
N THR A 422 8.19 -14.87 2.83
CA THR A 422 9.65 -14.81 2.66
C THR A 422 10.26 -16.20 2.67
N GLN A 423 9.91 -17.03 3.65
CA GLN A 423 10.40 -18.41 3.75
C GLN A 423 9.96 -19.26 2.56
N ALA A 424 8.70 -19.10 2.11
CA ALA A 424 8.20 -19.77 0.91
C ALA A 424 8.97 -19.32 -0.35
N ALA A 425 9.22 -18.01 -0.50
CA ALA A 425 9.95 -17.45 -1.63
C ALA A 425 11.41 -17.93 -1.71
N LEU A 426 12.07 -18.08 -0.56
CA LEU A 426 13.45 -18.60 -0.50
C LEU A 426 13.56 -20.10 -0.87
N LYS A 427 12.46 -20.84 -0.82
CA LYS A 427 12.39 -22.26 -1.20
C LYS A 427 11.97 -22.49 -2.66
N LEU A 428 11.62 -21.42 -3.40
CA LEU A 428 11.22 -21.52 -4.80
C LEU A 428 12.38 -22.01 -5.66
N ASN A 429 12.04 -22.76 -6.72
CA ASN A 429 12.95 -23.15 -7.77
C ASN A 429 12.32 -22.82 -9.14
N LEU A 430 13.13 -22.92 -10.20
CA LEU A 430 12.70 -22.56 -11.56
C LEU A 430 11.50 -23.38 -12.05
N ILE A 431 11.45 -24.67 -11.69
CA ILE A 431 10.38 -25.58 -12.13
C ILE A 431 9.06 -25.16 -11.50
N SER A 432 9.04 -24.88 -10.19
CA SER A 432 7.82 -24.47 -9.48
C SER A 432 7.27 -23.13 -10.01
N ILE A 433 8.15 -22.16 -10.27
CA ILE A 433 7.75 -20.86 -10.83
C ILE A 433 7.21 -21.02 -12.25
N LYS A 434 7.92 -21.74 -13.12
CA LYS A 434 7.49 -21.97 -14.51
C LYS A 434 6.16 -22.74 -14.58
N THR A 435 5.98 -23.73 -13.70
CA THR A 435 4.73 -24.48 -13.60
C THR A 435 3.57 -23.59 -13.19
N ALA A 436 3.77 -22.72 -12.18
CA ALA A 436 2.73 -21.77 -11.76
C ALA A 436 2.41 -20.76 -12.86
N LEU A 437 3.42 -20.19 -13.54
CA LEU A 437 3.24 -19.27 -14.67
C LEU A 437 2.34 -19.89 -15.76
N ASN A 438 2.69 -21.10 -16.23
CA ASN A 438 1.97 -21.76 -17.31
C ASN A 438 0.59 -22.31 -16.91
N ARG A 439 0.33 -22.51 -15.61
CA ARG A 439 -0.99 -22.89 -15.09
C ARG A 439 -1.98 -21.74 -15.11
N HIS A 440 -1.50 -20.51 -14.83
CA HIS A 440 -2.38 -19.39 -14.55
C HIS A 440 -2.40 -18.31 -15.64
N TYR A 441 -1.39 -18.24 -16.50
CA TYR A 441 -1.27 -17.18 -17.49
C TYR A 441 -1.16 -17.70 -18.91
N HIS A 442 -1.70 -16.92 -19.84
CA HIS A 442 -1.62 -17.15 -21.28
C HIS A 442 -1.18 -15.87 -21.98
N ALA A 443 -0.33 -16.01 -22.99
CA ALA A 443 0.27 -14.88 -23.69
C ALA A 443 -0.72 -13.98 -24.44
N ASP A 444 -1.86 -14.52 -24.84
CA ASP A 444 -2.90 -13.88 -25.64
C ASP A 444 -4.11 -13.39 -24.81
N GLN A 445 -4.17 -13.67 -23.51
CA GLN A 445 -5.34 -13.40 -22.65
C GLN A 445 -5.32 -12.01 -22.01
N TRP A 446 -4.68 -11.03 -22.64
CA TRP A 446 -4.60 -9.68 -22.13
C TRP A 446 -5.85 -8.85 -22.45
N ARG A 447 -6.40 -8.18 -21.44
CA ARG A 447 -7.27 -7.02 -21.55
C ARG A 447 -6.39 -5.81 -21.44
N ALA A 448 -6.22 -5.12 -22.56
CA ALA A 448 -5.32 -3.97 -22.65
C ALA A 448 -6.09 -2.67 -22.84
N VAL A 449 -5.59 -1.60 -22.29
CA VAL A 449 -6.07 -0.23 -22.50
C VAL A 449 -4.90 0.64 -22.94
N ILE A 450 -5.12 1.40 -23.98
CA ILE A 450 -4.27 2.53 -24.35
C ILE A 450 -5.12 3.80 -24.26
N LEU A 451 -4.76 4.70 -23.37
CA LEU A 451 -5.37 6.01 -23.24
C LEU A 451 -4.37 7.09 -23.64
N GLY A 452 -4.69 7.91 -24.62
CA GLY A 452 -3.81 8.98 -25.12
C GLY A 452 -4.32 9.57 -26.42
N PRO A 453 -3.58 10.50 -27.04
CA PRO A 453 -3.98 11.07 -28.32
C PRO A 453 -3.85 10.03 -29.44
N LYS A 454 -4.65 10.22 -30.48
CA LYS A 454 -4.49 9.50 -31.75
C LYS A 454 -3.28 10.08 -32.49
N THR A 455 -2.31 9.25 -32.81
CA THR A 455 -1.08 9.61 -33.51
C THR A 455 -0.69 8.54 -34.51
N ASP A 456 0.07 8.90 -35.53
CA ASP A 456 0.72 7.93 -36.40
C ASP A 456 1.73 7.12 -35.60
N GLN A 457 1.60 5.80 -35.67
CA GLN A 457 2.44 4.91 -34.88
C GLN A 457 3.81 4.69 -35.51
N GLN A 458 4.83 4.65 -34.69
CA GLN A 458 6.21 4.46 -35.07
C GLN A 458 6.76 3.14 -34.51
N PRO A 459 7.73 2.50 -35.19
CA PRO A 459 8.42 1.34 -34.65
C PRO A 459 9.20 1.72 -33.39
N LEU A 460 9.56 0.69 -32.61
CA LEU A 460 10.43 0.90 -31.45
C LEU A 460 11.80 1.44 -31.87
N PRO A 461 12.37 2.38 -31.10
CA PRO A 461 13.74 2.78 -31.33
C PRO A 461 14.70 1.59 -31.15
N ALA A 462 15.79 1.60 -31.87
CA ALA A 462 16.85 0.62 -31.67
C ALA A 462 17.33 0.65 -30.21
N PRO A 463 17.69 -0.52 -29.62
CA PRO A 463 18.29 -0.54 -28.29
C PRO A 463 19.58 0.31 -28.32
N GLY A 464 19.64 1.34 -27.44
CA GLY A 464 20.90 2.07 -27.21
C GLY A 464 21.88 1.23 -26.37
N GLU A 465 23.15 1.60 -26.39
CA GLU A 465 24.12 1.07 -25.42
C GLU A 465 23.68 1.53 -24.02
N SER A 466 23.61 0.56 -23.08
CA SER A 466 23.21 0.85 -21.70
C SER A 466 24.17 1.86 -21.08
N ALA A 467 23.62 2.92 -20.48
CA ALA A 467 24.41 3.95 -19.79
C ALA A 467 25.31 3.39 -18.69
N THR A 468 25.09 2.16 -18.24
CA THR A 468 25.93 1.42 -17.28
C THR A 468 27.35 1.16 -17.81
N ASN A 469 27.52 1.02 -19.13
CA ASN A 469 28.86 0.86 -19.72
C ASN A 469 29.59 2.21 -19.88
N ALA A 470 28.90 3.34 -19.85
CA ALA A 470 29.51 4.66 -19.95
C ALA A 470 30.08 5.16 -18.61
N MET A 471 29.54 4.72 -17.47
CA MET A 471 30.03 5.12 -16.15
C MET A 471 31.25 4.34 -15.66
N CYS A 472 31.58 3.20 -16.28
CA CYS A 472 32.76 2.39 -15.93
C CYS A 472 33.99 2.65 -16.81
N ARG A 473 33.93 3.56 -17.78
CA ARG A 473 35.15 4.01 -18.47
C ARG A 473 35.80 5.09 -17.61
N VAL A 474 36.79 4.68 -16.82
CA VAL A 474 37.72 5.63 -16.16
C VAL A 474 38.39 6.44 -17.29
N PRO A 475 38.28 7.78 -17.31
CA PRO A 475 39.07 8.57 -18.24
C PRO A 475 40.50 8.56 -17.77
N GLY A 476 41.40 7.90 -18.50
CA GLY A 476 42.83 8.04 -18.24
C GLY A 476 43.66 6.79 -18.41
N GLU A 477 43.71 6.20 -19.59
CA GLU A 477 44.95 5.57 -20.08
C GLU A 477 45.49 6.48 -21.20
N ILE A 478 46.43 7.32 -20.83
CA ILE A 478 47.30 8.01 -21.76
C ILE A 478 48.28 6.92 -22.25
N VAL A 479 48.08 6.44 -23.47
CA VAL A 479 49.07 5.66 -24.17
C VAL A 479 50.20 6.61 -24.53
N ALA A 480 51.34 6.50 -23.84
CA ALA A 480 52.57 7.17 -24.22
C ALA A 480 53.11 6.52 -25.50
N SER A 481 53.24 7.33 -26.52
CA SER A 481 54.03 7.05 -27.75
C SER A 481 55.51 7.15 -27.52
#